data_0aeee3622cc9cf4f224c244a5425d809
#
_entry.id   0aeee3622cc9cf4f224c244a5425d809
#
_cell.length_a   1.000
_cell.length_b   1.000
_cell.length_c   1.000
_cell.angle_alpha   90.00
_cell.angle_beta   90.00
_cell.angle_gamma   90.00
#
_symmetry.space_group_name_H-M   'P 1'
#
loop_
_entity.id
_entity.type
_entity.pdbx_description
1 polymer ?
#
loop_
_entity_poly.entity_id
_entity_poly.type
_entity_poly.pdbx_seq_one_letter_code
_entity_poly.pdbx_strand_id
1 'polypeptide(L)'
;MAMRINSIGGFSVERSAIRFPGADLQRLRRARSEDGLYRQPDGTAHSVLPRAGGRAANGALAMRGQRAGRHGATCLIAIVMALCQGIAAHAANLSAGPMAGHRDAQSTLIWLQADGRAVARIEYWLDAVDGRRALSAPATLDIDSDFSAQIALTGLEPGTTYRYRVLLDGREVRLPQALSFRTEARWQWQRHSFNPAVGHVPPDFKVAFGACSYINDPPNDRSLKPGGPYGGEIGIFDSIAAQHPDLMLWLGDNTYLRESDYASRSGIARRYRRDRGIPELQALLRTGNHYAIWDDHDFGPNDSNASYTYKADALRIFQRYWPNGAFGQPETPGIFRVVSQNDADFFLLDGRYHRDADAARGLANKSMLGAAQLRWLKNALLASTANFKIIVSGSQVLRNVPPRIEGWSNFPEERREFLDWLADNRVAGVMFLSGDRHHTVLTKVARDNAYALHDFTCSPLTSGVHPPARNEDLTQIDEGTLAIKRNFCTLDFAGPWSERRILLRAFDSGGVELWRREMGARDLRYAK
;
A
#
# COMPACT_ATOMS: atom_id res chain seq x y z
N MET A 1 -17.14 40.35 46.23
CA MET A 1 -15.81 40.65 46.81
C MET A 1 -14.81 40.61 45.67
N ALA A 2 -14.45 41.79 45.20
CA ALA A 2 -13.60 41.97 44.02
C ALA A 2 -12.12 41.88 44.41
N MET A 3 -11.29 41.24 43.62
CA MET A 3 -9.85 41.41 43.74
C MET A 3 -9.20 41.50 42.37
N ARG A 4 -8.43 42.53 42.25
CA ARG A 4 -7.77 43.20 41.17
C ARG A 4 -6.76 42.36 40.40
N ILE A 5 -6.71 42.67 39.09
CA ILE A 5 -5.66 42.34 38.15
C ILE A 5 -4.46 43.27 38.38
N ASN A 6 -3.26 42.73 38.46
CA ASN A 6 -2.01 43.52 38.28
C ASN A 6 -1.23 42.97 37.08
N SER A 7 -1.01 43.87 36.15
CA SER A 7 -0.12 43.76 34.99
C SER A 7 1.30 44.15 35.35
N ILE A 8 2.32 43.40 34.92
CA ILE A 8 3.73 43.84 34.74
C ILE A 8 4.33 42.86 33.70
N GLY A 9 4.85 43.36 32.61
CA GLY A 9 6.12 43.73 32.19
C GLY A 9 6.39 43.20 30.80
N GLY A 10 6.60 44.09 29.83
CA GLY A 10 7.03 43.76 28.46
C GLY A 10 8.50 43.35 28.39
N PHE A 11 8.78 42.43 27.46
CA PHE A 11 10.16 42.20 26.97
C PHE A 11 10.18 42.50 25.47
N SER A 12 11.05 43.47 25.13
CA SER A 12 11.43 43.79 23.75
C SER A 12 12.43 42.75 23.25
N VAL A 13 12.22 42.23 22.06
CA VAL A 13 13.18 41.36 21.37
C VAL A 13 13.94 42.20 20.36
N GLU A 14 15.21 42.41 20.62
CA GLU A 14 16.18 42.97 19.67
C GLU A 14 16.44 42.02 18.51
N ARG A 15 16.28 42.53 17.29
CA ARG A 15 16.68 41.85 16.05
C ARG A 15 18.20 42.04 15.84
N SER A 16 18.99 41.02 16.06
CA SER A 16 20.37 40.96 15.60
C SER A 16 20.44 40.44 14.17
N ALA A 17 20.85 41.32 13.25
CA ALA A 17 21.13 40.98 11.86
C ALA A 17 22.52 40.33 11.76
N ILE A 18 22.57 39.07 11.34
CA ILE A 18 23.83 38.38 10.97
C ILE A 18 24.10 38.65 9.48
N ARG A 19 25.18 39.39 9.17
CA ARG A 19 25.72 39.57 7.82
C ARG A 19 26.61 38.36 7.49
N PHE A 20 26.38 37.73 6.33
CA PHE A 20 27.33 36.80 5.71
C PHE A 20 28.27 37.57 4.74
N PRO A 21 29.56 37.25 4.69
CA PRO A 21 30.47 37.81 3.70
C PRO A 21 30.33 37.11 2.36
N GLY A 22 30.42 37.89 1.28
CA GLY A 22 30.30 37.41 -0.08
C GLY A 22 31.46 36.48 -0.48
N ALA A 23 31.14 35.45 -1.21
CA ALA A 23 32.08 34.62 -1.94
C ALA A 23 31.78 34.67 -3.44
N ASP A 24 32.85 34.92 -4.13
CA ASP A 24 33.11 35.26 -5.52
C ASP A 24 32.61 34.21 -6.54
N LEU A 25 31.72 34.62 -7.44
CA LEU A 25 31.11 33.80 -8.47
C LEU A 25 31.89 33.86 -9.82
N GLN A 26 33.21 33.83 -9.80
CA GLN A 26 34.03 33.88 -11.01
C GLN A 26 35.18 32.87 -11.13
N ARG A 27 35.02 31.63 -10.67
CA ARG A 27 35.99 30.58 -11.03
C ARG A 27 35.31 29.19 -11.08
N LEU A 28 34.69 28.87 -12.17
CA LEU A 28 34.45 27.47 -12.59
C LEU A 28 33.91 27.42 -14.03
N ARG A 29 34.66 28.04 -14.94
CA ARG A 29 34.59 27.68 -16.37
C ARG A 29 36.01 27.38 -16.83
N ARG A 30 36.41 26.09 -16.80
CA ARG A 30 37.43 25.42 -17.62
C ARG A 30 37.87 24.12 -16.95
N ALA A 31 37.33 23.04 -17.36
CA ALA A 31 38.01 21.74 -17.56
C ALA A 31 37.09 20.84 -18.34
N ARG A 32 37.31 20.80 -19.64
CA ARG A 32 36.90 19.69 -20.53
C ARG A 32 38.15 18.92 -20.87
N SER A 33 37.92 17.60 -21.11
CA SER A 33 38.82 16.56 -21.65
C SER A 33 39.63 15.82 -20.59
N GLU A 34 39.41 14.53 -20.44
CA GLU A 34 40.09 13.44 -21.15
C GLU A 34 39.64 12.06 -20.58
N ASP A 35 39.26 11.23 -21.51
CA ASP A 35 39.37 9.76 -21.62
C ASP A 35 39.53 8.86 -20.37
N GLY A 36 38.60 7.89 -20.26
CA GLY A 36 38.70 6.70 -19.45
C GLY A 36 37.88 5.55 -20.04
N LEU A 37 38.47 4.84 -21.02
CA LEU A 37 37.96 3.63 -21.65
C LEU A 37 37.82 2.50 -20.61
N TYR A 38 36.61 1.93 -20.47
CA TYR A 38 36.42 0.62 -19.85
C TYR A 38 36.17 -0.42 -20.98
N ARG A 39 37.10 -1.37 -21.12
CA ARG A 39 37.03 -2.48 -22.06
C ARG A 39 36.11 -3.58 -21.47
N GLN A 40 35.18 -4.06 -22.29
CA GLN A 40 34.62 -5.40 -22.17
C GLN A 40 35.36 -6.35 -23.13
N PRO A 41 35.54 -7.62 -22.76
CA PRO A 41 36.07 -8.64 -23.68
C PRO A 41 34.94 -9.43 -24.35
N ASP A 42 35.23 -9.78 -25.61
CA ASP A 42 34.65 -10.81 -26.50
C ASP A 42 33.25 -10.52 -27.08
N GLY A 43 33.12 -10.31 -28.29
CA GLY A 43 33.74 -10.71 -29.55
C GLY A 43 32.68 -11.32 -30.45
N THR A 44 32.15 -10.54 -31.40
CA THR A 44 31.94 -10.98 -32.78
C THR A 44 31.31 -9.82 -33.59
N ALA A 45 32.05 -9.41 -34.59
CA ALA A 45 31.64 -8.42 -35.56
C ALA A 45 30.82 -9.05 -36.71
N HIS A 46 29.77 -8.37 -37.14
CA HIS A 46 29.39 -8.40 -38.57
C HIS A 46 28.86 -7.04 -38.97
N SER A 47 29.68 -6.41 -39.81
CA SER A 47 29.37 -5.27 -40.65
C SER A 47 28.42 -5.66 -41.77
N VAL A 48 27.49 -4.79 -42.16
CA VAL A 48 27.21 -4.41 -43.56
C VAL A 48 26.28 -3.18 -43.57
N LEU A 49 26.81 -2.06 -44.06
CA LEU A 49 26.03 -1.00 -44.72
C LEU A 49 26.10 -1.23 -46.24
N PRO A 50 25.12 -0.80 -47.01
CA PRO A 50 25.47 0.14 -48.09
C PRO A 50 24.55 1.38 -48.12
N ARG A 51 25.20 2.50 -48.41
CA ARG A 51 24.62 3.73 -48.97
C ARG A 51 24.25 3.50 -50.43
N ALA A 52 23.12 4.04 -50.85
CA ALA A 52 22.93 4.47 -52.23
C ALA A 52 22.02 5.71 -52.26
N GLY A 53 22.54 6.73 -52.83
CA GLY A 53 21.95 7.98 -53.19
C GLY A 53 21.21 7.87 -54.53
N GLY A 54 20.28 8.80 -54.75
CA GLY A 54 19.48 8.90 -55.97
C GLY A 54 18.74 10.24 -56.02
N ARG A 55 19.19 11.03 -56.90
CA ARG A 55 18.87 12.38 -57.37
C ARG A 55 17.39 12.72 -57.48
N ALA A 56 17.13 14.01 -57.20
CA ALA A 56 15.93 14.75 -57.57
C ALA A 56 15.73 14.81 -59.09
N ALA A 57 14.49 14.69 -59.54
CA ALA A 57 14.05 15.08 -60.90
C ALA A 57 12.79 15.94 -60.80
N ASN A 58 12.92 17.21 -61.17
CA ASN A 58 11.82 18.15 -61.34
C ASN A 58 11.02 17.75 -62.58
N GLY A 59 9.73 17.55 -62.45
CA GLY A 59 8.77 17.40 -63.53
C GLY A 59 7.57 18.28 -63.34
N ALA A 60 7.56 19.45 -63.95
CA ALA A 60 6.38 20.30 -64.02
C ALA A 60 5.37 19.70 -65.01
N LEU A 61 4.17 19.39 -64.52
CA LEU A 61 3.05 19.00 -65.40
C LEU A 61 1.95 20.08 -65.31
N ALA A 62 1.73 20.72 -66.46
CA ALA A 62 0.69 21.72 -66.62
C ALA A 62 -0.70 21.06 -66.54
N MET A 63 -1.54 21.51 -65.66
CA MET A 63 -2.97 21.12 -65.58
C MET A 63 -3.81 22.05 -66.46
N ARG A 64 -4.34 21.47 -67.55
CA ARG A 64 -5.47 22.06 -68.27
C ARG A 64 -6.74 21.96 -67.42
N GLY A 65 -7.40 23.11 -67.25
CA GLY A 65 -8.68 23.20 -66.59
C GLY A 65 -9.79 22.44 -67.35
N GLN A 66 -10.49 21.61 -66.54
CA GLN A 66 -11.82 21.14 -66.89
C GLN A 66 -12.77 21.54 -65.80
N ARG A 67 -13.85 22.23 -66.19
CA ARG A 67 -14.95 22.64 -65.34
C ARG A 67 -15.66 21.39 -64.78
N ALA A 68 -15.49 21.10 -63.50
CA ALA A 68 -16.28 20.10 -62.82
C ALA A 68 -17.55 20.71 -62.28
N GLY A 69 -18.67 20.05 -62.61
CA GLY A 69 -20.03 20.50 -62.28
C GLY A 69 -20.36 20.47 -60.78
N ARG A 70 -21.37 21.23 -60.45
CA ARG A 70 -21.91 21.52 -59.09
C ARG A 70 -22.42 20.33 -58.28
N HIS A 71 -22.20 19.07 -58.64
CA HIS A 71 -22.71 17.89 -57.95
C HIS A 71 -21.67 17.16 -57.08
N GLY A 72 -20.38 17.59 -57.09
CA GLY A 72 -19.34 16.96 -56.27
C GLY A 72 -19.29 17.41 -54.81
N ALA A 73 -19.78 18.61 -54.49
CA ALA A 73 -19.68 19.17 -53.14
C ALA A 73 -20.68 18.55 -52.15
N THR A 74 -21.84 18.11 -52.62
CA THR A 74 -22.90 17.55 -51.75
C THR A 74 -22.58 16.12 -51.30
N CYS A 75 -21.85 15.32 -52.09
CA CYS A 75 -21.43 13.97 -51.72
C CYS A 75 -20.29 13.97 -50.69
N LEU A 76 -19.36 14.95 -50.77
CA LEU A 76 -18.26 15.00 -49.78
C LEU A 76 -18.74 15.39 -48.38
N ILE A 77 -19.70 16.29 -48.27
CA ILE A 77 -20.28 16.69 -47.00
C ILE A 77 -21.13 15.56 -46.38
N ALA A 78 -21.79 14.75 -47.20
CA ALA A 78 -22.54 13.58 -46.72
C ALA A 78 -21.62 12.46 -46.22
N ILE A 79 -20.44 12.27 -46.88
CA ILE A 79 -19.44 11.27 -46.44
C ILE A 79 -18.73 11.74 -45.14
N VAL A 80 -18.43 13.02 -45.00
CA VAL A 80 -17.85 13.56 -43.76
C VAL A 80 -18.86 13.53 -42.59
N MET A 81 -20.14 13.79 -42.85
CA MET A 81 -21.18 13.64 -41.83
C MET A 81 -21.48 12.15 -41.48
N ALA A 82 -21.36 11.24 -42.42
CA ALA A 82 -21.49 9.80 -42.18
C ALA A 82 -20.29 9.23 -41.41
N LEU A 83 -19.07 9.78 -41.62
CA LEU A 83 -17.88 9.41 -40.84
C LEU A 83 -17.88 9.98 -39.42
N CYS A 84 -18.64 11.05 -39.15
CA CYS A 84 -18.82 11.58 -37.78
C CYS A 84 -19.91 10.86 -36.96
N GLN A 85 -20.71 9.98 -37.56
CA GLN A 85 -21.78 9.25 -36.83
C GLN A 85 -21.36 7.87 -36.29
N GLY A 86 -20.09 7.55 -36.25
CA GLY A 86 -19.63 6.17 -35.96
C GLY A 86 -18.62 5.94 -34.85
N ILE A 87 -18.30 6.94 -34.01
CA ILE A 87 -17.65 6.62 -32.73
C ILE A 87 -18.74 6.64 -31.67
N ALA A 88 -19.51 5.56 -31.59
CA ALA A 88 -20.28 5.29 -30.38
C ALA A 88 -19.25 5.27 -29.24
N ALA A 89 -19.23 6.34 -28.43
CA ALA A 89 -18.40 6.36 -27.25
C ALA A 89 -18.78 5.12 -26.44
N HIS A 90 -17.89 4.14 -26.41
CA HIS A 90 -18.10 2.93 -25.64
C HIS A 90 -18.31 3.35 -24.19
N ALA A 91 -19.47 3.03 -23.60
CA ALA A 91 -19.73 3.37 -22.21
C ALA A 91 -18.71 2.64 -21.36
N ALA A 92 -17.97 3.38 -20.54
CA ALA A 92 -16.95 2.79 -19.68
C ALA A 92 -17.59 1.81 -18.69
N ASN A 93 -16.90 0.70 -18.45
CA ASN A 93 -17.28 -0.31 -17.47
C ASN A 93 -16.35 -0.22 -16.24
N LEU A 94 -16.83 -0.70 -15.10
CA LEU A 94 -15.99 -0.89 -13.93
C LEU A 94 -15.02 -2.03 -14.21
N SER A 95 -13.71 -1.73 -14.18
CA SER A 95 -12.64 -2.72 -14.41
C SER A 95 -12.10 -3.30 -13.10
N ALA A 96 -12.18 -2.56 -11.98
CA ALA A 96 -11.76 -3.06 -10.67
C ALA A 96 -12.50 -2.35 -9.52
N GLY A 97 -12.70 -3.07 -8.44
CA GLY A 97 -13.38 -2.59 -7.24
C GLY A 97 -14.91 -2.70 -7.32
N PRO A 98 -15.67 -1.86 -6.58
CA PRO A 98 -15.19 -0.85 -5.63
C PRO A 98 -14.49 -1.48 -4.43
N MET A 99 -13.54 -0.73 -3.81
CA MET A 99 -12.81 -1.15 -2.63
C MET A 99 -12.93 -0.07 -1.55
N ALA A 100 -13.51 -0.41 -0.40
CA ALA A 100 -13.54 0.48 0.74
C ALA A 100 -12.15 0.55 1.39
N GLY A 101 -11.69 1.76 1.68
CA GLY A 101 -10.40 2.02 2.31
C GLY A 101 -10.54 2.67 3.67
N HIS A 102 -9.79 3.76 3.87
CA HIS A 102 -9.81 4.47 5.15
C HIS A 102 -11.22 4.86 5.56
N ARG A 103 -11.52 4.61 6.81
CA ARG A 103 -12.75 5.03 7.46
C ARG A 103 -12.45 5.66 8.82
N ASP A 104 -13.34 6.50 9.25
CA ASP A 104 -13.44 7.01 10.60
C ASP A 104 -14.91 7.00 11.07
N ALA A 105 -15.22 7.70 12.14
CA ALA A 105 -16.58 7.77 12.66
C ALA A 105 -17.58 8.48 11.72
N GLN A 106 -17.12 9.32 10.78
CA GLN A 106 -17.97 10.20 9.98
C GLN A 106 -17.60 10.20 8.50
N SER A 107 -16.61 9.42 8.09
CA SER A 107 -16.18 9.36 6.69
C SER A 107 -15.66 7.99 6.26
N THR A 108 -15.64 7.76 4.96
CA THR A 108 -14.96 6.62 4.33
C THR A 108 -14.49 6.99 2.93
N LEU A 109 -13.46 6.28 2.45
CA LEU A 109 -12.98 6.35 1.07
C LEU A 109 -13.42 5.11 0.31
N ILE A 110 -13.94 5.30 -0.91
CA ILE A 110 -14.23 4.21 -1.85
C ILE A 110 -13.35 4.39 -3.08
N TRP A 111 -12.46 3.45 -3.31
CA TRP A 111 -11.64 3.39 -4.52
C TRP A 111 -12.34 2.56 -5.60
N LEU A 112 -12.23 3.00 -6.85
CA LEU A 112 -12.68 2.24 -8.02
C LEU A 112 -11.87 2.59 -9.27
N GLN A 113 -11.92 1.72 -10.29
CA GLN A 113 -11.29 1.91 -11.59
C GLN A 113 -12.22 1.48 -12.71
N ALA A 114 -12.20 2.23 -13.81
CA ALA A 114 -12.93 1.91 -15.05
C ALA A 114 -11.96 1.51 -16.18
N ASP A 115 -12.51 0.96 -17.25
CA ASP A 115 -11.78 0.60 -18.48
C ASP A 115 -11.61 1.78 -19.45
N GLY A 116 -12.21 2.92 -19.16
CA GLY A 116 -12.18 4.13 -19.97
C GLY A 116 -12.63 5.37 -19.20
N ARG A 117 -12.68 6.52 -19.91
CA ARG A 117 -13.11 7.79 -19.36
C ARG A 117 -14.57 7.74 -18.92
N ALA A 118 -14.85 8.17 -17.69
CA ALA A 118 -16.20 8.26 -17.13
C ALA A 118 -16.27 9.29 -16.00
N VAL A 119 -17.49 9.60 -15.57
CA VAL A 119 -17.74 10.29 -14.32
C VAL A 119 -18.33 9.30 -13.33
N ALA A 120 -17.58 9.02 -12.25
CA ALA A 120 -18.01 8.11 -11.20
C ALA A 120 -18.69 8.85 -10.05
N ARG A 121 -19.70 8.25 -9.47
CA ARG A 121 -20.34 8.66 -8.21
C ARG A 121 -20.70 7.44 -7.39
N ILE A 122 -20.78 7.63 -6.08
CA ILE A 122 -21.33 6.66 -5.14
C ILE A 122 -22.69 7.17 -4.65
N GLU A 123 -23.73 6.38 -4.86
CA GLU A 123 -25.01 6.58 -4.20
C GLU A 123 -25.04 5.69 -2.95
N TYR A 124 -25.37 6.25 -1.79
CA TYR A 124 -25.33 5.53 -0.52
C TYR A 124 -26.52 5.89 0.38
N TRP A 125 -26.91 4.98 1.26
CA TRP A 125 -28.03 5.13 2.18
C TRP A 125 -27.83 4.28 3.43
N LEU A 126 -28.55 4.62 4.52
CA LEU A 126 -28.59 3.83 5.73
C LEU A 126 -29.19 2.44 5.43
N ASP A 127 -28.60 1.39 6.00
CA ASP A 127 -29.17 0.04 5.93
C ASP A 127 -30.41 -0.10 6.86
N ALA A 128 -31.44 0.72 6.60
CA ALA A 128 -32.67 0.78 7.35
C ALA A 128 -33.85 0.91 6.37
N VAL A 129 -35.07 0.62 6.84
CA VAL A 129 -36.27 0.46 6.01
C VAL A 129 -36.59 1.68 5.12
N ASP A 130 -36.25 2.90 5.53
CA ASP A 130 -36.51 4.16 4.81
C ASP A 130 -35.27 5.03 4.61
N GLY A 131 -34.11 4.41 4.37
CA GLY A 131 -32.84 5.11 4.20
C GLY A 131 -32.86 6.14 3.07
N ARG A 132 -32.82 7.45 3.42
CA ARG A 132 -32.67 8.54 2.44
C ARG A 132 -31.38 8.33 1.65
N ARG A 133 -31.49 8.33 0.32
CA ARG A 133 -30.32 8.17 -0.55
C ARG A 133 -29.55 9.49 -0.65
N ALA A 134 -28.25 9.40 -0.52
CA ALA A 134 -27.32 10.49 -0.75
C ALA A 134 -26.40 10.15 -1.92
N LEU A 135 -25.83 11.19 -2.54
CA LEU A 135 -24.94 11.04 -3.70
C LEU A 135 -23.62 11.75 -3.40
N SER A 136 -22.51 11.08 -3.66
CA SER A 136 -21.17 11.68 -3.54
C SER A 136 -20.94 12.82 -4.52
N ALA A 137 -19.91 13.63 -4.29
CA ALA A 137 -19.34 14.46 -5.34
C ALA A 137 -18.95 13.62 -6.56
N PRO A 138 -19.01 14.17 -7.79
CA PRO A 138 -18.54 13.47 -8.98
C PRO A 138 -17.00 13.34 -8.98
N ALA A 139 -16.49 12.22 -9.46
CA ALA A 139 -15.07 11.99 -9.71
C ALA A 139 -14.86 11.71 -11.19
N THR A 140 -13.98 12.47 -11.84
CA THR A 140 -13.62 12.23 -13.24
C THR A 140 -12.56 11.12 -13.29
N LEU A 141 -12.84 10.11 -14.07
CA LEU A 141 -11.92 9.03 -14.41
C LEU A 141 -11.33 9.32 -15.79
N ASP A 142 -10.02 9.54 -15.86
CA ASP A 142 -9.32 9.86 -17.11
C ASP A 142 -7.94 9.21 -17.16
N ILE A 143 -7.21 9.44 -18.23
CA ILE A 143 -5.88 8.85 -18.43
C ILE A 143 -4.85 9.34 -17.38
N ASP A 144 -4.97 10.56 -16.88
CA ASP A 144 -4.04 11.12 -15.89
C ASP A 144 -4.25 10.49 -14.51
N SER A 145 -5.49 10.10 -14.22
CA SER A 145 -5.87 9.36 -13.01
C SER A 145 -5.75 7.83 -13.18
N ASP A 146 -5.28 7.35 -14.33
CA ASP A 146 -5.30 5.93 -14.69
C ASP A 146 -6.70 5.32 -14.64
N PHE A 147 -7.69 6.12 -15.03
CA PHE A 147 -9.12 5.81 -14.98
C PHE A 147 -9.61 5.35 -13.59
N SER A 148 -8.96 5.77 -12.51
CA SER A 148 -9.32 5.42 -11.15
C SER A 148 -9.63 6.66 -10.30
N ALA A 149 -10.36 6.47 -9.21
CA ALA A 149 -10.61 7.51 -8.22
C ALA A 149 -10.77 6.94 -6.81
N GLN A 150 -10.45 7.78 -5.82
CA GLN A 150 -10.84 7.60 -4.43
C GLN A 150 -11.92 8.61 -4.11
N ILE A 151 -13.12 8.14 -3.85
CA ILE A 151 -14.31 8.99 -3.61
C ILE A 151 -14.55 9.04 -2.10
N ALA A 152 -14.48 10.24 -1.53
CA ALA A 152 -14.76 10.46 -0.12
C ALA A 152 -16.27 10.57 0.11
N LEU A 153 -16.78 9.80 1.08
CA LEU A 153 -18.11 9.95 1.64
C LEU A 153 -17.96 10.55 3.03
N THR A 154 -18.60 11.67 3.29
CA THR A 154 -18.45 12.46 4.53
C THR A 154 -19.81 12.78 5.15
N GLY A 155 -19.82 13.23 6.41
CA GLY A 155 -21.07 13.55 7.11
C GLY A 155 -21.88 12.32 7.49
N LEU A 156 -21.20 11.19 7.67
CA LEU A 156 -21.81 9.91 8.02
C LEU A 156 -22.08 9.81 9.53
N GLU A 157 -23.00 8.95 9.92
CA GLU A 157 -23.30 8.67 11.31
C GLU A 157 -22.31 7.64 11.87
N PRO A 158 -21.77 7.83 13.09
CA PRO A 158 -20.85 6.87 13.72
C PRO A 158 -21.47 5.50 14.01
N GLY A 159 -20.68 4.44 13.83
CA GLY A 159 -21.06 3.07 14.15
C GLY A 159 -22.18 2.51 13.29
N THR A 160 -22.42 3.11 12.13
CA THR A 160 -23.60 2.85 11.29
C THR A 160 -23.23 2.14 10.01
N THR A 161 -24.05 1.18 9.61
CA THR A 161 -23.90 0.45 8.35
C THR A 161 -24.65 1.18 7.24
N TYR A 162 -23.95 1.45 6.14
CA TYR A 162 -24.47 2.02 4.92
C TYR A 162 -24.42 0.99 3.80
N ARG A 163 -25.45 0.97 2.97
CA ARG A 163 -25.41 0.34 1.65
C ARG A 163 -25.01 1.35 0.60
N TYR A 164 -24.39 0.90 -0.47
CA TYR A 164 -24.02 1.78 -1.57
C TYR A 164 -24.04 1.08 -2.92
N ARG A 165 -24.02 1.87 -3.99
CA ARG A 165 -23.84 1.42 -5.37
C ARG A 165 -22.97 2.40 -6.13
N VAL A 166 -22.32 1.90 -7.18
CA VAL A 166 -21.48 2.69 -8.09
C VAL A 166 -22.32 3.16 -9.26
N LEU A 167 -22.18 4.42 -9.62
CA LEU A 167 -22.72 4.99 -10.84
C LEU A 167 -21.57 5.43 -11.74
N LEU A 168 -21.57 5.00 -13.00
CA LEU A 168 -20.69 5.49 -14.07
C LEU A 168 -21.54 6.22 -15.12
N ASP A 169 -21.23 7.48 -15.38
CA ASP A 169 -22.02 8.37 -16.27
C ASP A 169 -23.53 8.35 -15.96
N GLY A 170 -23.87 8.31 -14.66
CA GLY A 170 -25.24 8.25 -14.16
C GLY A 170 -25.91 6.88 -14.25
N ARG A 171 -25.25 5.85 -14.79
CA ARG A 171 -25.76 4.48 -14.89
C ARG A 171 -25.26 3.62 -13.75
N GLU A 172 -26.14 2.83 -13.15
CA GLU A 172 -25.77 1.86 -12.12
C GLU A 172 -24.89 0.76 -12.68
N VAL A 173 -23.77 0.50 -12.01
CA VAL A 173 -22.93 -0.67 -12.23
C VAL A 173 -23.53 -1.85 -11.47
N ARG A 174 -24.06 -2.84 -12.20
CA ARG A 174 -24.59 -4.05 -11.58
C ARG A 174 -23.45 -4.97 -11.14
N LEU A 175 -23.42 -5.31 -9.87
CA LEU A 175 -22.43 -6.20 -9.25
C LEU A 175 -23.14 -7.41 -8.63
N PRO A 176 -22.46 -8.56 -8.57
CA PRO A 176 -23.07 -9.79 -8.01
C PRO A 176 -23.29 -9.69 -6.50
N GLN A 177 -22.55 -8.82 -5.80
CA GLN A 177 -22.60 -8.64 -4.35
C GLN A 177 -23.32 -7.34 -4.00
N ALA A 178 -24.11 -7.37 -2.93
CA ALA A 178 -24.57 -6.15 -2.28
C ALA A 178 -23.38 -5.47 -1.59
N LEU A 179 -23.22 -4.18 -1.84
CA LEU A 179 -22.12 -3.39 -1.30
C LEU A 179 -22.56 -2.69 -0.02
N SER A 180 -21.72 -2.78 1.01
CA SER A 180 -21.91 -2.05 2.26
C SER A 180 -20.57 -1.65 2.88
N PHE A 181 -20.60 -0.64 3.74
CA PHE A 181 -19.52 -0.30 4.64
C PHE A 181 -20.09 0.10 5.99
N ARG A 182 -19.26 0.06 7.03
CA ARG A 182 -19.65 0.52 8.37
C ARG A 182 -18.66 1.55 8.86
N THR A 183 -19.16 2.68 9.38
CA THR A 183 -18.36 3.70 10.04
C THR A 183 -17.85 3.23 11.40
N GLU A 184 -16.77 3.83 11.90
CA GLU A 184 -16.28 3.52 13.23
C GLU A 184 -17.28 3.91 14.33
N ALA A 185 -17.42 3.02 15.33
CA ALA A 185 -18.24 3.29 16.49
C ALA A 185 -17.51 4.24 17.46
N ARG A 186 -18.24 5.16 18.07
CA ARG A 186 -17.70 6.02 19.15
C ARG A 186 -17.70 5.29 20.49
N TRP A 187 -17.17 4.09 20.55
CA TRP A 187 -17.18 3.27 21.75
C TRP A 187 -16.35 3.89 22.89
N GLN A 188 -15.31 4.70 22.59
CA GLN A 188 -14.49 5.38 23.58
C GLN A 188 -15.27 6.42 24.40
N TRP A 189 -16.34 6.98 23.87
CA TRP A 189 -17.19 7.92 24.61
C TRP A 189 -17.90 7.25 25.78
N GLN A 190 -18.19 5.97 25.68
CA GLN A 190 -18.74 5.17 26.77
C GLN A 190 -17.73 4.99 27.91
N ARG A 191 -16.44 5.09 27.61
CA ARG A 191 -15.34 5.00 28.58
C ARG A 191 -15.30 6.16 29.58
N HIS A 192 -15.80 7.34 29.21
CA HIS A 192 -15.89 8.54 30.06
C HIS A 192 -17.26 8.71 30.73
N SER A 193 -18.19 7.79 30.49
CA SER A 193 -19.44 7.73 31.23
C SER A 193 -19.15 7.42 32.71
N PHE A 194 -19.61 8.27 33.61
CA PHE A 194 -19.48 8.09 35.08
C PHE A 194 -20.25 6.87 35.63
N ASN A 195 -20.80 6.03 34.74
CA ASN A 195 -21.50 4.82 35.18
C ASN A 195 -20.54 3.61 35.06
N PRO A 196 -19.94 3.15 36.21
CA PRO A 196 -19.05 2.00 36.21
C PRO A 196 -19.75 0.67 35.89
N ALA A 197 -21.09 0.63 35.84
CA ALA A 197 -21.86 -0.55 35.47
C ALA A 197 -21.96 -0.76 33.93
N VAL A 198 -21.66 0.26 33.14
CA VAL A 198 -21.54 0.12 31.67
C VAL A 198 -20.10 -0.28 31.37
N GLY A 199 -19.82 -1.56 31.32
CA GLY A 199 -18.50 -2.10 30.96
C GLY A 199 -18.03 -1.54 29.60
N HIS A 200 -16.79 -1.06 29.56
CA HIS A 200 -16.15 -0.61 28.31
C HIS A 200 -15.88 -1.84 27.42
N VAL A 201 -16.79 -2.11 26.51
CA VAL A 201 -16.66 -3.23 25.58
C VAL A 201 -16.33 -2.66 24.20
N PRO A 202 -15.05 -2.69 23.76
CA PRO A 202 -14.74 -2.38 22.38
C PRO A 202 -15.43 -3.39 21.47
N PRO A 203 -15.94 -2.98 20.31
CA PRO A 203 -16.52 -3.93 19.37
C PRO A 203 -15.52 -5.02 18.99
N ASP A 204 -15.99 -6.25 18.87
CA ASP A 204 -15.19 -7.33 18.29
C ASP A 204 -15.00 -7.09 16.80
N PHE A 205 -13.86 -7.50 16.25
CA PHE A 205 -13.57 -7.36 14.83
C PHE A 205 -12.52 -8.35 14.36
N LYS A 206 -12.50 -8.59 13.05
CA LYS A 206 -11.58 -9.51 12.39
C LYS A 206 -10.72 -8.78 11.38
N VAL A 207 -9.42 -9.05 11.41
CA VAL A 207 -8.45 -8.61 10.40
C VAL A 207 -7.95 -9.82 9.65
N ALA A 208 -8.07 -9.82 8.31
CA ALA A 208 -7.31 -10.74 7.46
C ALA A 208 -6.04 -10.03 6.97
N PHE A 209 -4.97 -10.79 6.76
CA PHE A 209 -3.72 -10.21 6.26
C PHE A 209 -2.86 -11.25 5.52
N GLY A 210 -1.96 -10.73 4.71
CA GLY A 210 -0.97 -11.52 3.97
C GLY A 210 -0.11 -10.66 3.06
N ALA A 211 0.97 -11.24 2.56
CA ALA A 211 1.93 -10.63 1.66
C ALA A 211 2.21 -11.49 0.43
N CYS A 212 2.95 -10.96 -0.53
CA CYS A 212 3.47 -11.70 -1.68
C CYS A 212 2.37 -12.24 -2.59
N SER A 213 1.60 -11.30 -3.14
CA SER A 213 0.49 -11.52 -4.09
C SER A 213 1.00 -11.46 -5.54
N TYR A 214 1.58 -12.56 -6.04
CA TYR A 214 2.09 -12.64 -7.41
C TYR A 214 1.00 -13.04 -8.39
N ILE A 215 0.73 -12.16 -9.36
CA ILE A 215 -0.20 -12.43 -10.48
C ILE A 215 0.61 -12.65 -11.75
N ASN A 216 0.55 -13.86 -12.32
CA ASN A 216 1.26 -14.20 -13.55
C ASN A 216 0.85 -13.27 -14.71
N ASP A 217 1.82 -12.81 -15.48
CA ASP A 217 1.63 -11.89 -16.63
C ASP A 217 2.41 -12.39 -17.86
N PRO A 218 2.01 -13.52 -18.48
CA PRO A 218 2.63 -13.94 -19.72
C PRO A 218 2.38 -12.89 -20.85
N PRO A 219 3.35 -12.52 -21.66
CA PRO A 219 4.71 -13.06 -21.79
C PRO A 219 5.78 -12.32 -20.96
N ASN A 220 5.38 -11.45 -20.02
CA ASN A 220 6.30 -10.56 -19.28
C ASN A 220 6.88 -11.20 -18.02
N ASP A 221 6.41 -12.39 -17.64
CA ASP A 221 6.99 -13.13 -16.53
C ASP A 221 8.33 -13.73 -16.93
N ARG A 222 9.24 -13.82 -15.94
CA ARG A 222 10.44 -14.64 -16.12
C ARG A 222 10.00 -16.05 -16.47
N SER A 223 10.57 -16.52 -17.57
CA SER A 223 10.29 -17.86 -18.06
C SER A 223 10.47 -18.88 -16.95
N LEU A 224 9.50 -19.61 -16.79
CA LEU A 224 9.18 -20.71 -15.95
C LEU A 224 10.41 -21.52 -15.58
N LYS A 225 10.71 -21.57 -14.28
CA LYS A 225 11.52 -22.65 -13.74
C LYS A 225 10.85 -23.97 -14.11
N PRO A 226 11.59 -25.07 -14.29
CA PRO A 226 10.98 -26.38 -14.36
C PRO A 226 10.06 -26.56 -13.14
N GLY A 227 8.74 -26.63 -13.36
CA GLY A 227 7.76 -26.72 -12.26
C GLY A 227 6.53 -25.82 -12.40
N GLY A 228 6.42 -24.99 -13.43
CA GLY A 228 5.23 -24.20 -13.73
C GLY A 228 5.35 -22.72 -13.41
N PRO A 229 4.24 -21.95 -13.46
CA PRO A 229 4.23 -20.52 -13.19
C PRO A 229 4.56 -20.20 -11.73
N TYR A 230 5.21 -19.05 -11.49
CA TYR A 230 5.64 -18.63 -10.16
C TYR A 230 4.44 -18.34 -9.22
N GLY A 231 3.40 -17.70 -9.75
CA GLY A 231 2.14 -17.49 -9.06
C GLY A 231 1.17 -18.67 -9.21
N GLY A 232 0.28 -18.85 -8.24
CA GLY A 232 -0.74 -19.91 -8.30
C GLY A 232 -1.75 -19.82 -7.18
N GLU A 233 -2.69 -20.77 -7.14
CA GLU A 233 -3.75 -20.89 -6.12
C GLU A 233 -4.55 -19.57 -5.93
N ILE A 234 -4.88 -18.92 -7.04
CA ILE A 234 -5.48 -17.58 -7.06
C ILE A 234 -6.86 -17.53 -6.37
N GLY A 235 -7.53 -18.68 -6.20
CA GLY A 235 -8.77 -18.82 -5.42
C GLY A 235 -8.61 -18.48 -3.93
N ILE A 236 -7.39 -18.25 -3.46
CA ILE A 236 -7.11 -17.77 -2.09
C ILE A 236 -7.87 -16.48 -1.78
N PHE A 237 -8.08 -15.60 -2.76
CA PHE A 237 -8.81 -14.35 -2.55
C PHE A 237 -10.27 -14.58 -2.20
N ASP A 238 -10.91 -15.59 -2.78
CA ASP A 238 -12.27 -16.00 -2.41
C ASP A 238 -12.29 -16.61 -1.00
N SER A 239 -11.27 -17.41 -0.65
CA SER A 239 -11.13 -17.98 0.69
C SER A 239 -10.95 -16.90 1.77
N ILE A 240 -10.20 -15.83 1.48
CA ILE A 240 -10.06 -14.67 2.38
C ILE A 240 -11.42 -13.93 2.49
N ALA A 241 -12.08 -13.66 1.37
CA ALA A 241 -13.39 -12.99 1.37
C ALA A 241 -14.44 -13.78 2.17
N ALA A 242 -14.41 -15.11 2.11
CA ALA A 242 -15.28 -16.01 2.87
C ALA A 242 -15.05 -15.96 4.40
N GLN A 243 -13.91 -15.44 4.88
CA GLN A 243 -13.69 -15.16 6.30
C GLN A 243 -14.46 -13.92 6.80
N HIS A 244 -15.06 -13.14 5.90
CA HIS A 244 -15.77 -11.90 6.21
C HIS A 244 -14.96 -10.94 7.11
N PRO A 245 -13.71 -10.58 6.74
CA PRO A 245 -12.92 -9.68 7.56
C PRO A 245 -13.52 -8.26 7.55
N ASP A 246 -13.46 -7.58 8.70
CA ASP A 246 -13.76 -6.15 8.81
C ASP A 246 -12.67 -5.32 8.16
N LEU A 247 -11.45 -5.86 8.15
CA LEU A 247 -10.24 -5.21 7.65
C LEU A 247 -9.36 -6.21 6.93
N MET A 248 -8.87 -5.86 5.74
CA MET A 248 -7.78 -6.55 5.04
C MET A 248 -6.52 -5.71 5.10
N LEU A 249 -5.44 -6.25 5.67
CA LEU A 249 -4.11 -5.66 5.67
C LEU A 249 -3.22 -6.35 4.64
N TRP A 250 -2.72 -5.58 3.69
CA TRP A 250 -1.78 -6.05 2.69
C TRP A 250 -0.37 -5.69 3.15
N LEU A 251 0.46 -6.72 3.40
CA LEU A 251 1.75 -6.56 4.08
C LEU A 251 2.95 -6.34 3.13
N GLY A 252 2.69 -5.87 1.93
CA GLY A 252 3.71 -5.67 0.91
C GLY A 252 3.74 -6.79 -0.13
N ASP A 253 4.45 -6.52 -1.22
CA ASP A 253 4.45 -7.37 -2.42
C ASP A 253 3.03 -7.65 -2.93
N ASN A 254 2.21 -6.60 -2.89
CA ASN A 254 0.82 -6.68 -3.34
C ASN A 254 0.71 -6.71 -4.85
N THR A 255 1.77 -6.30 -5.50
CA THR A 255 1.98 -6.32 -6.96
C THR A 255 3.47 -6.52 -7.23
N TYR A 256 3.81 -7.31 -8.23
CA TYR A 256 5.20 -7.63 -8.55
C TYR A 256 5.66 -6.91 -9.80
N LEU A 257 6.35 -5.78 -9.62
CA LEU A 257 7.02 -5.09 -10.72
C LEU A 257 8.15 -5.95 -11.28
N ARG A 258 8.20 -6.07 -12.59
CA ARG A 258 9.23 -6.81 -13.34
C ARG A 258 10.02 -5.88 -14.26
N GLU A 259 10.96 -6.43 -14.99
CA GLU A 259 11.85 -5.71 -15.88
C GLU A 259 11.09 -4.81 -16.89
N SER A 260 9.91 -5.25 -17.32
CA SER A 260 9.03 -4.47 -18.20
C SER A 260 8.30 -3.32 -17.49
N ASP A 261 8.30 -3.29 -16.16
CA ASP A 261 7.45 -2.39 -15.36
C ASP A 261 8.24 -1.31 -14.65
N TYR A 262 9.27 -1.69 -13.86
CA TYR A 262 9.93 -0.77 -12.93
C TYR A 262 10.84 0.27 -13.60
N ALA A 263 11.11 0.17 -14.92
CA ALA A 263 11.93 1.14 -15.65
C ALA A 263 11.17 2.39 -16.11
N SER A 264 9.90 2.54 -15.77
CA SER A 264 9.10 3.71 -16.13
C SER A 264 7.83 3.86 -15.27
N ARG A 265 7.36 5.11 -15.13
CA ARG A 265 6.09 5.41 -14.47
C ARG A 265 4.90 4.67 -15.12
N SER A 266 4.87 4.63 -16.45
CA SER A 266 3.79 3.94 -17.18
C SER A 266 3.83 2.43 -17.01
N GLY A 267 5.02 1.84 -16.89
CA GLY A 267 5.20 0.42 -16.58
C GLY A 267 4.66 0.08 -15.20
N ILE A 268 5.04 0.86 -14.18
CA ILE A 268 4.52 0.69 -12.80
C ILE A 268 2.99 0.76 -12.81
N ALA A 269 2.39 1.82 -13.39
CA ALA A 269 0.94 1.99 -13.46
C ALA A 269 0.24 0.84 -14.21
N ARG A 270 0.84 0.37 -15.33
CA ARG A 270 0.34 -0.77 -16.10
C ARG A 270 0.21 -2.02 -15.23
N ARG A 271 1.24 -2.34 -14.45
CA ARG A 271 1.23 -3.53 -13.59
C ARG A 271 0.16 -3.43 -12.50
N TYR A 272 0.06 -2.30 -11.81
CA TYR A 272 -0.98 -2.07 -10.81
C TYR A 272 -2.39 -2.21 -11.41
N ARG A 273 -2.65 -1.58 -12.58
CA ARG A 273 -3.94 -1.66 -13.26
C ARG A 273 -4.31 -3.08 -13.61
N ARG A 274 -3.37 -3.82 -14.18
CA ARG A 274 -3.55 -5.20 -14.57
C ARG A 274 -3.89 -6.09 -13.37
N ASP A 275 -3.07 -6.03 -12.33
CA ASP A 275 -3.22 -6.92 -11.17
C ASP A 275 -4.50 -6.60 -10.39
N ARG A 276 -4.93 -5.33 -10.36
CA ARG A 276 -6.22 -4.95 -9.78
C ARG A 276 -7.43 -5.44 -10.56
N GLY A 277 -7.31 -5.56 -11.88
CA GLY A 277 -8.41 -5.89 -12.78
C GLY A 277 -8.71 -7.39 -12.91
N ILE A 278 -7.96 -8.28 -12.25
CA ILE A 278 -8.23 -9.72 -12.37
C ILE A 278 -9.58 -10.09 -11.73
N PRO A 279 -10.37 -10.96 -12.35
CA PRO A 279 -11.69 -11.33 -11.83
C PRO A 279 -11.67 -11.94 -10.44
N GLU A 280 -10.69 -12.77 -10.14
CA GLU A 280 -10.56 -13.51 -8.88
C GLU A 280 -10.31 -12.60 -7.66
N LEU A 281 -9.77 -11.41 -7.87
CA LEU A 281 -9.53 -10.46 -6.80
C LEU A 281 -10.78 -9.66 -6.41
N GLN A 282 -11.79 -9.59 -7.31
CA GLN A 282 -12.90 -8.64 -7.16
C GLN A 282 -13.78 -8.91 -5.94
N ALA A 283 -14.00 -10.18 -5.58
CA ALA A 283 -14.78 -10.55 -4.40
C ALA A 283 -14.12 -10.01 -3.12
N LEU A 284 -12.79 -10.18 -2.99
CA LEU A 284 -12.04 -9.68 -1.86
C LEU A 284 -12.03 -8.15 -1.80
N LEU A 285 -11.77 -7.46 -2.92
CA LEU A 285 -11.76 -5.98 -2.94
C LEU A 285 -13.07 -5.36 -2.44
N ARG A 286 -14.19 -6.08 -2.56
CA ARG A 286 -15.52 -5.65 -2.13
C ARG A 286 -15.87 -6.07 -0.70
N THR A 287 -14.93 -6.68 0.03
CA THR A 287 -15.16 -7.24 1.37
C THR A 287 -14.33 -6.50 2.41
N GLY A 288 -14.99 -5.83 3.37
CA GLY A 288 -14.31 -5.08 4.44
C GLY A 288 -13.60 -3.82 3.94
N ASN A 289 -12.75 -3.28 4.80
CA ASN A 289 -11.91 -2.11 4.48
C ASN A 289 -10.47 -2.56 4.21
N HIS A 290 -9.80 -1.92 3.27
CA HIS A 290 -8.45 -2.28 2.86
C HIS A 290 -7.43 -1.21 3.26
N TYR A 291 -6.31 -1.68 3.82
CA TYR A 291 -5.10 -0.89 4.02
C TYR A 291 -3.90 -1.69 3.54
N ALA A 292 -2.88 -1.00 3.10
CA ALA A 292 -1.67 -1.63 2.61
C ALA A 292 -0.41 -0.91 3.04
N ILE A 293 0.64 -1.68 3.19
CA ILE A 293 2.02 -1.23 3.05
C ILE A 293 2.57 -1.78 1.73
N TRP A 294 3.71 -1.30 1.33
CA TRP A 294 4.50 -1.89 0.24
C TRP A 294 5.68 -2.69 0.76
N ASP A 295 6.25 -3.52 -0.14
CA ASP A 295 7.61 -4.00 0.01
C ASP A 295 8.39 -3.78 -1.30
N ASP A 296 9.50 -4.47 -1.54
CA ASP A 296 10.40 -4.18 -2.66
C ASP A 296 9.71 -4.29 -4.02
N HIS A 297 8.88 -5.28 -4.22
CA HIS A 297 8.22 -5.52 -5.52
C HIS A 297 7.10 -4.53 -5.86
N ASP A 298 6.42 -3.95 -4.88
CA ASP A 298 5.50 -2.82 -5.11
C ASP A 298 6.26 -1.53 -5.40
N PHE A 299 7.42 -1.37 -4.74
CA PHE A 299 8.23 -0.16 -4.75
C PHE A 299 9.11 -0.08 -6.00
N GLY A 300 9.75 -1.19 -6.40
CA GLY A 300 10.70 -1.20 -7.51
C GLY A 300 11.22 -2.59 -7.89
N PRO A 301 12.49 -2.68 -8.29
CA PRO A 301 13.19 -3.96 -8.46
C PRO A 301 13.33 -4.75 -7.16
N ASN A 302 13.59 -6.05 -7.29
CA ASN A 302 13.92 -6.91 -6.14
C ASN A 302 15.02 -6.30 -5.25
N ASP A 303 14.83 -6.34 -3.93
CA ASP A 303 15.71 -5.77 -2.90
C ASP A 303 15.95 -4.25 -3.06
N SER A 304 15.04 -3.52 -3.70
CA SER A 304 15.21 -2.08 -3.96
C SER A 304 15.14 -1.24 -2.68
N ASN A 305 15.86 -0.14 -2.70
CA ASN A 305 16.07 0.74 -1.56
C ASN A 305 15.93 2.22 -1.97
N ALA A 306 16.31 3.16 -1.11
CA ALA A 306 16.17 4.60 -1.32
C ALA A 306 16.84 5.13 -2.60
N SER A 307 17.75 4.38 -3.22
CA SER A 307 18.42 4.78 -4.46
C SER A 307 17.57 4.53 -5.72
N TYR A 308 16.43 3.88 -5.62
CA TYR A 308 15.57 3.61 -6.78
C TYR A 308 15.11 4.91 -7.46
N THR A 309 15.41 5.04 -8.74
CA THR A 309 15.20 6.27 -9.53
C THR A 309 13.73 6.69 -9.58
N TYR A 310 12.81 5.72 -9.72
CA TYR A 310 11.37 5.98 -9.84
C TYR A 310 10.61 5.92 -8.51
N LYS A 311 11.29 5.96 -7.34
CA LYS A 311 10.63 5.84 -6.04
C LYS A 311 9.51 6.86 -5.81
N ALA A 312 9.66 8.10 -6.32
CA ALA A 312 8.62 9.12 -6.20
C ALA A 312 7.40 8.83 -7.10
N ASP A 313 7.61 8.17 -8.25
CA ASP A 313 6.51 7.70 -9.11
C ASP A 313 5.81 6.49 -8.49
N ALA A 314 6.57 5.55 -7.93
CA ALA A 314 6.03 4.42 -7.19
C ALA A 314 5.14 4.88 -6.04
N LEU A 315 5.59 5.88 -5.24
CA LEU A 315 4.80 6.46 -4.15
C LEU A 315 3.48 7.06 -4.67
N ARG A 316 3.52 7.86 -5.76
CA ARG A 316 2.30 8.45 -6.34
C ARG A 316 1.32 7.39 -6.85
N ILE A 317 1.84 6.30 -7.45
CA ILE A 317 1.01 5.21 -7.94
C ILE A 317 0.44 4.42 -6.77
N PHE A 318 1.24 4.07 -5.77
CA PHE A 318 0.76 3.41 -4.56
C PHE A 318 -0.37 4.21 -3.90
N GLN A 319 -0.18 5.52 -3.71
CA GLN A 319 -1.21 6.42 -3.15
C GLN A 319 -2.50 6.44 -3.98
N ARG A 320 -2.40 6.30 -5.30
CA ARG A 320 -3.57 6.24 -6.20
C ARG A 320 -4.37 4.95 -6.03
N TYR A 321 -3.68 3.82 -5.87
CA TYR A 321 -4.29 2.50 -5.85
C TYR A 321 -4.72 2.02 -4.46
N TRP A 322 -4.21 2.66 -3.40
CA TRP A 322 -4.53 2.29 -2.03
C TRP A 322 -5.21 3.44 -1.28
N PRO A 323 -6.51 3.29 -0.95
CA PRO A 323 -7.25 4.33 -0.24
C PRO A 323 -6.94 4.33 1.26
N ASN A 324 -5.66 4.39 1.62
CA ASN A 324 -5.22 4.43 3.02
C ASN A 324 -5.63 5.73 3.76
N GLY A 325 -5.99 6.80 3.04
CA GLY A 325 -6.44 8.07 3.58
C GLY A 325 -5.34 9.07 3.94
N ALA A 326 -4.16 8.61 4.37
CA ALA A 326 -3.00 9.45 4.62
C ALA A 326 -1.71 8.65 4.37
N PHE A 327 -0.60 9.35 4.12
CA PHE A 327 0.67 8.76 3.73
C PHE A 327 1.83 9.66 4.20
N GLY A 328 2.74 9.10 5.04
CA GLY A 328 3.90 9.81 5.54
C GLY A 328 3.58 11.09 6.30
N GLN A 329 4.53 11.99 6.32
CA GLN A 329 4.41 13.35 6.85
C GLN A 329 4.86 14.35 5.78
N PRO A 330 4.45 15.64 5.84
CA PRO A 330 4.81 16.63 4.82
C PRO A 330 6.32 16.68 4.51
N GLU A 331 7.15 16.64 5.55
CA GLU A 331 8.61 16.71 5.42
C GLU A 331 9.28 15.34 5.26
N THR A 332 8.51 14.26 5.35
CA THR A 332 9.02 12.88 5.28
C THR A 332 8.06 12.06 4.41
N PRO A 333 8.28 12.05 3.09
CA PRO A 333 7.47 11.27 2.16
C PRO A 333 7.62 9.77 2.45
N GLY A 334 6.55 9.00 2.18
CA GLY A 334 6.49 7.56 2.40
C GLY A 334 5.06 7.11 2.58
N ILE A 335 4.86 5.81 2.84
CA ILE A 335 3.51 5.23 2.99
C ILE A 335 3.11 5.03 4.45
N PHE A 336 3.96 5.37 5.41
CA PHE A 336 3.73 5.09 6.81
C PHE A 336 2.60 5.93 7.42
N ARG A 337 1.85 5.31 8.34
CA ARG A 337 0.75 5.93 9.08
C ARG A 337 0.28 5.08 10.26
N VAL A 338 -0.55 5.62 11.14
CA VAL A 338 -1.35 4.84 12.09
C VAL A 338 -2.77 4.66 11.54
N VAL A 339 -3.30 3.46 11.70
CA VAL A 339 -4.71 3.12 11.48
C VAL A 339 -5.26 2.60 12.80
N SER A 340 -6.25 3.29 13.35
CA SER A 340 -6.94 2.82 14.54
C SER A 340 -8.19 2.04 14.15
N GLN A 341 -8.38 0.88 14.78
CA GLN A 341 -9.56 0.07 14.65
C GLN A 341 -10.02 -0.38 16.04
N ASN A 342 -11.07 0.21 16.54
CA ASN A 342 -11.57 -0.02 17.89
C ASN A 342 -10.46 0.18 18.95
N ASP A 343 -9.97 -0.88 19.58
CA ASP A 343 -8.96 -0.85 20.63
C ASP A 343 -7.59 -1.39 20.17
N ALA A 344 -7.36 -1.47 18.89
CA ALA A 344 -6.06 -1.78 18.27
C ALA A 344 -5.59 -0.65 17.36
N ASP A 345 -4.32 -0.29 17.47
CA ASP A 345 -3.63 0.63 16.57
C ASP A 345 -2.63 -0.15 15.70
N PHE A 346 -2.77 0.01 14.39
CA PHE A 346 -1.88 -0.56 13.39
C PHE A 346 -0.91 0.51 12.89
N PHE A 347 0.37 0.34 13.20
CA PHE A 347 1.45 1.23 12.79
C PHE A 347 2.03 0.70 11.47
N LEU A 348 1.49 1.18 10.36
CA LEU A 348 1.93 0.81 9.02
C LEU A 348 3.28 1.47 8.75
N LEU A 349 4.31 0.69 8.48
CA LEU A 349 5.67 1.18 8.24
C LEU A 349 5.98 1.25 6.74
N ASP A 350 6.89 2.14 6.39
CA ASP A 350 7.55 2.22 5.10
C ASP A 350 8.98 1.67 5.23
N GLY A 351 9.18 0.44 4.80
CA GLY A 351 10.47 -0.22 4.85
C GLY A 351 11.35 0.02 3.61
N ARG A 352 10.96 0.94 2.67
CA ARG A 352 11.64 1.09 1.37
C ARG A 352 12.08 2.50 1.03
N TYR A 353 11.23 3.51 1.19
CA TYR A 353 11.49 4.86 0.67
C TYR A 353 12.77 5.49 1.20
N HIS A 354 13.12 5.18 2.46
CA HIS A 354 14.30 5.69 3.17
C HIS A 354 15.35 4.61 3.46
N ARG A 355 15.13 3.36 3.01
CA ARG A 355 15.99 2.21 3.31
C ARG A 355 17.36 2.36 2.68
N ASP A 356 18.41 2.17 3.47
CA ASP A 356 19.76 1.94 2.97
C ASP A 356 19.89 0.54 2.34
N ALA A 357 20.94 0.34 1.54
CA ALA A 357 21.16 -0.98 0.95
C ALA A 357 21.51 -2.01 2.03
N ASP A 358 20.88 -3.20 1.99
CA ASP A 358 21.09 -4.27 2.96
C ASP A 358 22.55 -4.74 3.01
N ALA A 359 23.22 -4.76 1.85
CA ALA A 359 24.63 -5.14 1.73
C ALA A 359 25.63 -4.04 2.16
N ALA A 360 25.16 -2.81 2.46
CA ALA A 360 26.06 -1.72 2.84
C ALA A 360 26.80 -2.06 4.14
N ARG A 361 28.14 -1.98 4.08
CA ARG A 361 29.04 -2.19 5.22
C ARG A 361 29.73 -0.87 5.58
N GLY A 362 29.97 -0.64 6.88
CA GLY A 362 30.65 0.56 7.35
C GLY A 362 29.87 1.87 7.13
N LEU A 363 28.60 1.80 6.81
CA LEU A 363 27.73 2.95 6.73
C LEU A 363 27.26 3.31 8.15
N ALA A 364 27.68 4.49 8.63
CA ALA A 364 27.24 4.99 9.93
C ALA A 364 25.73 5.23 9.92
N ASN A 365 25.05 4.85 11.00
CA ASN A 365 23.59 5.02 11.16
C ASN A 365 22.78 4.37 10.05
N LYS A 366 23.23 3.22 9.55
CA LYS A 366 22.50 2.44 8.55
C LYS A 366 21.07 2.19 9.01
N SER A 367 20.10 2.58 8.19
CA SER A 367 18.69 2.61 8.56
C SER A 367 17.79 1.93 7.53
N MET A 368 16.80 1.19 8.01
CA MET A 368 15.69 0.67 7.21
C MET A 368 14.55 1.69 7.10
N LEU A 369 14.24 2.39 8.19
CA LEU A 369 13.09 3.28 8.27
C LEU A 369 13.43 4.76 8.01
N GLY A 370 14.67 5.15 8.22
CA GLY A 370 15.10 6.55 8.31
C GLY A 370 14.75 7.18 9.67
N ALA A 371 15.61 8.09 10.12
CA ALA A 371 15.50 8.69 11.46
C ALA A 371 14.17 9.41 11.72
N ALA A 372 13.58 10.03 10.71
CA ALA A 372 12.34 10.79 10.85
C ALA A 372 11.14 9.84 11.08
N GLN A 373 11.02 8.76 10.31
CA GLN A 373 9.97 7.77 10.51
C GLN A 373 10.13 7.03 11.84
N LEU A 374 11.36 6.66 12.21
CA LEU A 374 11.63 6.00 13.49
C LEU A 374 11.21 6.89 14.68
N ARG A 375 11.51 8.19 14.61
CA ARG A 375 11.05 9.16 15.63
C ARG A 375 9.53 9.27 15.66
N TRP A 376 8.89 9.34 14.50
CA TRP A 376 7.43 9.34 14.39
C TRP A 376 6.82 8.09 15.03
N LEU A 377 7.37 6.89 14.73
CA LEU A 377 6.90 5.62 15.29
C LEU A 377 7.00 5.62 16.82
N LYS A 378 8.15 6.02 17.37
CA LYS A 378 8.37 6.11 18.82
C LYS A 378 7.32 7.03 19.49
N ASN A 379 7.09 8.22 18.93
CA ASN A 379 6.10 9.17 19.46
C ASN A 379 4.66 8.63 19.33
N ALA A 380 4.31 8.03 18.20
CA ALA A 380 2.98 7.47 17.97
C ALA A 380 2.68 6.30 18.90
N LEU A 381 3.67 5.43 19.18
CA LEU A 381 3.54 4.33 20.15
C LEU A 381 3.29 4.83 21.58
N LEU A 382 3.97 5.91 22.02
CA LEU A 382 3.75 6.53 23.32
C LEU A 382 2.38 7.22 23.42
N ALA A 383 1.92 7.83 22.34
CA ALA A 383 0.61 8.49 22.29
C ALA A 383 -0.56 7.49 22.25
N SER A 384 -0.32 6.27 21.79
CA SER A 384 -1.35 5.23 21.66
C SER A 384 -1.83 4.73 23.01
N THR A 385 -3.15 4.74 23.22
CA THR A 385 -3.82 4.14 24.38
C THR A 385 -4.47 2.79 24.06
N ALA A 386 -4.25 2.26 22.87
CA ALA A 386 -4.79 0.98 22.43
C ALA A 386 -4.29 -0.19 23.27
N ASN A 387 -5.11 -1.22 23.45
CA ASN A 387 -4.71 -2.47 24.10
C ASN A 387 -3.65 -3.20 23.29
N PHE A 388 -3.77 -3.16 21.96
CA PHE A 388 -2.85 -3.78 21.02
C PHE A 388 -2.25 -2.74 20.10
N LYS A 389 -0.93 -2.75 19.99
CA LYS A 389 -0.12 -1.90 19.13
C LYS A 389 0.58 -2.79 18.11
N ILE A 390 -0.03 -2.91 16.96
CA ILE A 390 0.41 -3.81 15.90
C ILE A 390 1.33 -3.05 14.94
N ILE A 391 2.60 -3.37 14.95
CA ILE A 391 3.58 -2.76 14.04
C ILE A 391 3.65 -3.62 12.78
N VAL A 392 3.32 -3.03 11.63
CA VAL A 392 3.19 -3.70 10.34
C VAL A 392 4.39 -3.36 9.47
N SER A 393 5.19 -4.36 9.13
CA SER A 393 6.43 -4.26 8.34
C SER A 393 6.38 -5.20 7.13
N GLY A 394 6.96 -4.81 6.00
CA GLY A 394 7.13 -5.70 4.84
C GLY A 394 8.06 -6.88 5.19
N SER A 395 9.24 -6.56 5.72
CA SER A 395 10.24 -7.56 6.13
C SER A 395 10.13 -7.94 7.60
N GLN A 396 10.63 -9.14 7.98
CA GLN A 396 10.67 -9.64 9.36
C GLN A 396 11.45 -8.71 10.30
N VAL A 397 10.94 -8.57 11.53
CA VAL A 397 11.51 -7.69 12.57
C VAL A 397 12.39 -8.47 13.55
N LEU A 398 11.87 -9.54 14.14
CA LEU A 398 12.49 -10.18 15.29
C LEU A 398 13.55 -11.22 14.91
N ARG A 399 13.40 -11.89 13.77
CA ARG A 399 14.32 -12.96 13.37
C ARG A 399 15.67 -12.44 12.89
N ASN A 400 16.71 -13.20 13.19
CA ASN A 400 18.02 -13.05 12.57
C ASN A 400 18.04 -13.87 11.28
N VAL A 401 17.98 -13.18 10.15
CA VAL A 401 18.04 -13.83 8.84
C VAL A 401 19.48 -13.82 8.30
N PRO A 402 19.87 -14.79 7.44
CA PRO A 402 21.15 -14.75 6.76
C PRO A 402 21.32 -13.46 5.93
N PRO A 403 22.55 -12.91 5.77
CA PRO A 403 22.78 -11.60 5.14
C PRO A 403 22.29 -11.42 3.69
N ARG A 404 21.90 -12.50 3.03
CA ARG A 404 21.34 -12.50 1.66
C ARG A 404 19.82 -12.47 1.64
N ILE A 405 19.20 -12.45 2.81
CA ILE A 405 17.75 -12.43 3.00
C ILE A 405 17.41 -11.10 3.65
N GLU A 406 16.36 -10.47 3.16
CA GLU A 406 15.90 -9.22 3.72
C GLU A 406 15.31 -9.39 5.12
N GLY A 407 15.51 -8.41 5.96
CA GLY A 407 14.99 -8.36 7.32
C GLY A 407 15.55 -7.17 8.08
N TRP A 408 14.88 -6.77 9.15
CA TRP A 408 15.41 -5.67 9.98
C TRP A 408 16.72 -6.05 10.69
N SER A 409 17.04 -7.36 10.73
CA SER A 409 18.35 -7.84 11.23
C SER A 409 19.56 -7.38 10.41
N ASN A 410 19.36 -6.97 9.15
CA ASN A 410 20.40 -6.36 8.31
C ASN A 410 20.72 -4.90 8.71
N PHE A 411 19.97 -4.36 9.67
CA PHE A 411 20.12 -3.02 10.27
C PHE A 411 20.22 -3.17 11.81
N PRO A 412 21.25 -3.85 12.30
CA PRO A 412 21.30 -4.37 13.67
C PRO A 412 21.29 -3.25 14.73
N GLU A 413 21.94 -2.11 14.45
CA GLU A 413 21.99 -0.97 15.39
C GLU A 413 20.59 -0.34 15.53
N GLU A 414 19.92 -0.02 14.42
CA GLU A 414 18.57 0.58 14.41
C GLU A 414 17.56 -0.35 15.09
N ARG A 415 17.59 -1.66 14.74
CA ARG A 415 16.69 -2.65 15.34
C ARG A 415 16.90 -2.76 16.86
N ARG A 416 18.17 -2.90 17.30
CA ARG A 416 18.50 -3.00 18.72
C ARG A 416 18.04 -1.76 19.46
N GLU A 417 18.40 -0.56 18.97
CA GLU A 417 17.99 0.71 19.57
C GLU A 417 16.46 0.81 19.71
N PHE A 418 15.72 0.36 18.71
CA PHE A 418 14.27 0.40 18.76
C PHE A 418 13.70 -0.61 19.78
N LEU A 419 14.21 -1.84 19.82
CA LEU A 419 13.73 -2.86 20.74
C LEU A 419 14.08 -2.54 22.20
N ASP A 420 15.29 -1.99 22.45
CA ASP A 420 15.71 -1.50 23.76
C ASP A 420 14.83 -0.31 24.20
N TRP A 421 14.57 0.63 23.28
CA TRP A 421 13.70 1.77 23.55
C TRP A 421 12.26 1.34 23.92
N LEU A 422 11.71 0.28 23.31
CA LEU A 422 10.40 -0.28 23.71
C LEU A 422 10.41 -0.75 25.17
N ALA A 423 11.53 -1.38 25.61
CA ALA A 423 11.68 -1.86 26.97
C ALA A 423 11.86 -0.71 27.97
N ASP A 424 12.76 0.23 27.69
CA ASP A 424 13.07 1.40 28.52
C ASP A 424 11.84 2.28 28.78
N ASN A 425 10.99 2.45 27.76
CA ASN A 425 9.77 3.22 27.86
C ASN A 425 8.55 2.37 28.29
N ARG A 426 8.76 1.08 28.63
CA ARG A 426 7.71 0.13 29.06
C ARG A 426 6.48 0.18 28.15
N VAL A 427 6.69 0.21 26.81
CA VAL A 427 5.61 0.26 25.83
C VAL A 427 4.88 -1.08 25.81
N ALA A 428 3.68 -1.12 26.35
CA ALA A 428 2.85 -2.34 26.43
C ALA A 428 2.04 -2.54 25.14
N GLY A 429 1.62 -3.80 24.90
CA GLY A 429 0.68 -4.15 23.83
C GLY A 429 1.32 -4.32 22.45
N VAL A 430 2.65 -4.34 22.32
CA VAL A 430 3.34 -4.38 21.02
C VAL A 430 3.47 -5.82 20.50
N MET A 431 3.09 -6.03 19.25
CA MET A 431 3.44 -7.18 18.42
C MET A 431 3.70 -6.73 16.98
N PHE A 432 4.32 -7.58 16.18
CA PHE A 432 4.67 -7.30 14.79
C PHE A 432 3.88 -8.19 13.83
N LEU A 433 3.54 -7.65 12.64
CA LEU A 433 3.13 -8.42 11.47
C LEU A 433 4.16 -8.17 10.37
N SER A 434 4.55 -9.24 9.67
CA SER A 434 5.53 -9.17 8.60
C SER A 434 5.19 -10.06 7.41
N GLY A 435 5.85 -9.81 6.26
CA GLY A 435 5.69 -10.51 4.99
C GLY A 435 7.00 -11.10 4.45
N ASP A 436 7.24 -10.94 3.13
CA ASP A 436 8.44 -11.24 2.36
C ASP A 436 8.85 -12.72 2.28
N ARG A 437 8.83 -13.47 3.34
CA ARG A 437 9.54 -14.74 3.54
C ARG A 437 8.99 -15.94 2.76
N HIS A 438 7.84 -15.84 2.13
CA HIS A 438 7.20 -16.93 1.38
C HIS A 438 6.96 -18.22 2.18
N HIS A 439 6.86 -18.08 3.50
CA HIS A 439 6.34 -19.04 4.47
C HIS A 439 5.72 -18.29 5.64
N THR A 440 4.83 -18.93 6.37
CA THR A 440 4.19 -18.35 7.55
C THR A 440 4.78 -18.94 8.82
N VAL A 441 4.98 -18.08 9.82
CA VAL A 441 5.53 -18.47 11.11
C VAL A 441 5.20 -17.45 12.19
N LEU A 442 4.96 -17.92 13.42
CA LEU A 442 4.94 -17.05 14.61
C LEU A 442 6.30 -17.13 15.30
N THR A 443 7.01 -16.01 15.34
CA THR A 443 8.27 -15.87 16.09
C THR A 443 7.98 -15.32 17.47
N LYS A 444 8.62 -15.87 18.50
CA LYS A 444 8.50 -15.44 19.89
C LYS A 444 9.88 -15.22 20.48
N VAL A 445 10.14 -14.00 20.95
CA VAL A 445 11.42 -13.61 21.58
C VAL A 445 11.17 -13.22 23.02
N ALA A 446 11.69 -14.03 23.94
CA ALA A 446 11.68 -13.71 25.37
C ALA A 446 12.61 -12.51 25.65
N ARG A 447 12.26 -11.69 26.61
CA ARG A 447 13.03 -10.53 27.06
C ARG A 447 13.12 -10.52 28.59
N ASP A 448 14.27 -10.12 29.11
CA ASP A 448 14.45 -9.97 30.55
C ASP A 448 13.58 -8.83 31.08
N ASN A 449 12.87 -9.09 32.17
CA ASN A 449 12.01 -8.10 32.84
C ASN A 449 10.92 -7.44 31.96
N ALA A 450 10.58 -8.06 30.81
CA ALA A 450 9.57 -7.59 29.88
C ALA A 450 8.73 -8.76 29.33
N TYR A 451 7.59 -8.46 28.76
CA TYR A 451 6.80 -9.47 28.05
C TYR A 451 7.52 -9.92 26.77
N ALA A 452 7.25 -11.14 26.33
CA ALA A 452 7.81 -11.64 25.08
C ALA A 452 7.26 -10.85 23.87
N LEU A 453 8.14 -10.50 22.93
CA LEU A 453 7.70 -9.94 21.64
C LEU A 453 7.34 -11.05 20.67
N HIS A 454 6.35 -10.77 19.84
CA HIS A 454 5.88 -11.69 18.82
C HIS A 454 5.92 -11.02 17.44
N ASP A 455 6.36 -11.76 16.42
CA ASP A 455 6.35 -11.37 15.01
C ASP A 455 5.62 -12.45 14.21
N PHE A 456 4.43 -12.13 13.72
CA PHE A 456 3.62 -13.02 12.92
C PHE A 456 3.86 -12.74 11.44
N THR A 457 4.75 -13.51 10.83
CA THR A 457 5.01 -13.50 9.39
C THR A 457 3.91 -14.26 8.67
N CYS A 458 3.29 -13.66 7.66
CA CYS A 458 2.23 -14.27 6.87
C CYS A 458 2.45 -14.07 5.36
N SER A 459 2.95 -15.10 4.70
CA SER A 459 3.38 -15.12 3.30
C SER A 459 3.54 -16.57 2.83
N PRO A 460 3.39 -16.89 1.52
CA PRO A 460 2.88 -16.02 0.47
C PRO A 460 1.37 -16.20 0.26
N LEU A 461 0.72 -15.16 -0.28
CA LEU A 461 -0.65 -15.31 -0.78
C LEU A 461 -0.66 -16.19 -2.05
N THR A 462 -0.14 -15.68 -3.15
CA THR A 462 -0.17 -16.37 -4.46
C THR A 462 1.20 -16.62 -5.07
N SER A 463 2.28 -16.04 -4.53
CA SER A 463 3.62 -16.23 -5.08
C SER A 463 4.21 -17.61 -4.78
N GLY A 464 5.45 -17.87 -5.24
CA GLY A 464 6.18 -19.11 -4.97
C GLY A 464 6.42 -19.32 -3.48
N VAL A 465 6.44 -20.57 -3.05
CA VAL A 465 6.66 -20.95 -1.65
C VAL A 465 8.14 -21.20 -1.42
N HIS A 466 8.69 -20.64 -0.34
CA HIS A 466 10.11 -20.84 0.03
C HIS A 466 10.22 -21.29 1.49
N PRO A 467 10.91 -22.43 1.76
CA PRO A 467 11.20 -22.83 3.13
C PRO A 467 12.23 -21.89 3.77
N PRO A 468 12.33 -21.85 5.10
CA PRO A 468 13.46 -21.21 5.78
C PRO A 468 14.81 -21.67 5.22
N ALA A 469 15.81 -20.78 5.21
CA ALA A 469 17.14 -21.12 4.73
C ALA A 469 17.78 -22.20 5.64
N ARG A 470 18.65 -23.06 5.07
CA ARG A 470 19.27 -24.17 5.81
C ARG A 470 20.07 -23.77 7.05
N ASN A 471 20.63 -22.55 7.04
CA ASN A 471 21.43 -21.99 8.13
C ASN A 471 20.67 -20.92 8.94
N GLU A 472 19.35 -20.88 8.82
CA GLU A 472 18.51 -19.95 9.57
C GLU A 472 18.23 -20.52 10.97
N ASP A 473 18.35 -19.68 11.99
CA ASP A 473 18.01 -20.04 13.36
C ASP A 473 16.49 -20.16 13.50
N LEU A 474 16.02 -21.34 13.83
CA LEU A 474 14.59 -21.64 14.03
C LEU A 474 14.21 -21.73 15.52
N THR A 475 15.11 -21.49 16.45
CA THR A 475 14.87 -21.66 17.90
C THR A 475 13.84 -20.68 18.46
N GLN A 476 13.63 -19.56 17.77
CA GLN A 476 12.65 -18.54 18.16
C GLN A 476 11.25 -18.78 17.56
N ILE A 477 11.08 -19.82 16.76
CA ILE A 477 9.76 -20.17 16.20
C ILE A 477 8.89 -20.81 17.28
N ASP A 478 7.65 -20.33 17.42
CA ASP A 478 6.63 -21.00 18.20
C ASP A 478 6.30 -22.35 17.53
N GLU A 479 6.53 -23.45 18.25
CA GLU A 479 6.44 -24.80 17.71
C GLU A 479 5.08 -25.07 17.04
N GLY A 480 5.11 -25.69 15.86
CA GLY A 480 3.91 -26.03 15.09
C GLY A 480 3.28 -24.85 14.32
N THR A 481 3.93 -23.66 14.28
CA THR A 481 3.40 -22.51 13.53
C THR A 481 4.03 -22.31 12.14
N LEU A 482 5.10 -23.02 11.82
CA LEU A 482 5.72 -22.94 10.49
C LEU A 482 4.84 -23.62 9.43
N ALA A 483 4.36 -22.83 8.46
CA ALA A 483 3.60 -23.29 7.31
C ALA A 483 4.31 -22.94 6.00
N ILE A 484 4.71 -23.97 5.23
CA ILE A 484 5.44 -23.83 3.96
C ILE A 484 4.47 -24.16 2.82
N LYS A 485 3.52 -23.27 2.60
CA LYS A 485 2.51 -23.32 1.52
C LYS A 485 1.91 -21.93 1.30
N ARG A 486 1.19 -21.72 0.20
CA ARG A 486 0.38 -20.53 0.01
C ARG A 486 -0.68 -20.46 1.09
N ASN A 487 -0.83 -19.30 1.69
CA ASN A 487 -1.61 -19.14 2.90
C ASN A 487 -2.02 -17.68 3.12
N PHE A 488 -2.97 -17.48 4.02
CA PHE A 488 -3.33 -16.19 4.58
C PHE A 488 -3.59 -16.31 6.08
N CYS A 489 -3.64 -15.20 6.78
CA CYS A 489 -3.77 -15.19 8.23
C CYS A 489 -4.90 -14.28 8.69
N THR A 490 -5.39 -14.53 9.93
CA THR A 490 -6.34 -13.63 10.60
C THR A 490 -5.94 -13.32 12.03
N LEU A 491 -6.36 -12.13 12.48
CA LEU A 491 -6.43 -11.72 13.88
C LEU A 491 -7.90 -11.48 14.21
N ASP A 492 -8.44 -12.25 15.17
CA ASP A 492 -9.80 -12.02 15.67
C ASP A 492 -9.71 -11.39 17.06
N PHE A 493 -10.13 -10.14 17.18
CA PHE A 493 -10.14 -9.38 18.43
C PHE A 493 -11.47 -9.54 19.13
N ALA A 494 -11.46 -10.02 20.38
CA ALA A 494 -12.68 -10.30 21.11
C ALA A 494 -12.55 -10.07 22.63
N GLY A 495 -13.68 -9.90 23.28
CA GLY A 495 -13.82 -9.81 24.73
C GLY A 495 -13.83 -8.38 25.29
N PRO A 496 -14.13 -8.21 26.57
CA PRO A 496 -14.17 -6.91 27.22
C PRO A 496 -12.77 -6.29 27.34
N TRP A 497 -12.68 -4.98 27.50
CA TRP A 497 -11.41 -4.22 27.56
C TRP A 497 -10.36 -4.83 28.50
N SER A 498 -10.77 -5.26 29.70
CA SER A 498 -9.87 -5.82 30.70
C SER A 498 -9.36 -7.23 30.40
N GLU A 499 -10.06 -7.96 29.53
CA GLU A 499 -9.80 -9.36 29.16
C GLU A 499 -9.75 -9.53 27.65
N ARG A 500 -9.41 -8.43 26.96
CA ARG A 500 -9.30 -8.40 25.51
C ARG A 500 -8.25 -9.38 25.03
N ARG A 501 -8.57 -10.13 23.99
CA ARG A 501 -7.70 -11.14 23.40
C ARG A 501 -7.70 -11.06 21.89
N ILE A 502 -6.65 -11.59 21.30
CA ILE A 502 -6.51 -11.84 19.87
C ILE A 502 -6.38 -13.34 19.66
N LEU A 503 -7.18 -13.89 18.76
CA LEU A 503 -6.96 -15.22 18.22
C LEU A 503 -6.19 -15.07 16.89
N LEU A 504 -4.93 -15.52 16.88
CA LEU A 504 -4.07 -15.57 15.70
C LEU A 504 -4.31 -16.88 14.96
N ARG A 505 -4.58 -16.83 13.66
CA ARG A 505 -4.83 -18.02 12.86
C ARG A 505 -4.12 -17.94 11.51
N ALA A 506 -3.63 -19.06 11.02
CA ALA A 506 -3.17 -19.23 9.64
C ALA A 506 -4.04 -20.25 8.91
N PHE A 507 -4.30 -19.98 7.64
CA PHE A 507 -5.12 -20.81 6.77
C PHE A 507 -4.37 -21.10 5.48
N ASP A 508 -4.57 -22.27 4.89
CA ASP A 508 -4.08 -22.51 3.53
C ASP A 508 -4.95 -21.77 2.48
N SER A 509 -4.54 -21.83 1.22
CA SER A 509 -5.23 -21.17 0.11
C SER A 509 -6.68 -21.62 -0.09
N GLY A 510 -7.05 -22.81 0.39
CA GLY A 510 -8.41 -23.32 0.38
C GLY A 510 -9.27 -22.88 1.58
N GLY A 511 -8.68 -22.13 2.52
CA GLY A 511 -9.37 -21.68 3.74
C GLY A 511 -9.39 -22.70 4.88
N VAL A 512 -8.60 -23.77 4.78
CA VAL A 512 -8.45 -24.75 5.87
C VAL A 512 -7.47 -24.19 6.91
N GLU A 513 -7.91 -24.15 8.17
CA GLU A 513 -7.07 -23.68 9.27
C GLU A 513 -5.87 -24.60 9.49
N LEU A 514 -4.67 -24.03 9.49
CA LEU A 514 -3.40 -24.74 9.70
C LEU A 514 -3.02 -24.79 11.16
N TRP A 515 -3.16 -23.66 11.84
CA TRP A 515 -2.89 -23.52 13.27
C TRP A 515 -3.57 -22.28 13.85
N ARG A 516 -3.69 -22.25 15.17
CA ARG A 516 -4.16 -21.09 15.95
C ARG A 516 -3.36 -20.90 17.22
N ARG A 517 -3.30 -19.63 17.68
CA ARG A 517 -2.78 -19.22 19.00
C ARG A 517 -3.67 -18.13 19.58
N GLU A 518 -3.83 -18.14 20.88
CA GLU A 518 -4.54 -17.07 21.59
C GLU A 518 -3.54 -16.24 22.40
N MET A 519 -3.74 -14.93 22.43
CA MET A 519 -2.92 -13.96 23.14
C MET A 519 -3.81 -12.93 23.82
N GLY A 520 -3.72 -12.80 25.13
CA GLY A 520 -4.43 -11.80 25.90
C GLY A 520 -3.70 -10.46 25.91
N ALA A 521 -4.43 -9.36 26.02
CA ALA A 521 -3.82 -8.04 26.22
C ALA A 521 -2.96 -7.98 27.50
N ARG A 522 -3.24 -8.84 28.49
CA ARG A 522 -2.44 -8.96 29.73
C ARG A 522 -1.07 -9.58 29.49
N ASP A 523 -0.95 -10.48 28.51
CA ASP A 523 0.31 -11.16 28.17
C ASP A 523 1.34 -10.22 27.54
N LEU A 524 0.88 -9.07 27.03
CA LEU A 524 1.70 -8.01 26.42
C LEU A 524 1.95 -6.83 27.37
N ARG A 525 1.92 -7.06 28.68
CA ARG A 525 2.15 -6.01 29.70
C ARG A 525 3.39 -6.31 30.54
N TYR A 526 4.02 -5.26 30.99
CA TYR A 526 5.10 -5.35 31.98
C TYR A 526 4.51 -5.74 33.35
N ALA A 527 5.23 -6.54 34.11
CA ALA A 527 4.90 -6.77 35.50
C ALA A 527 4.86 -5.44 36.28
N LYS A 528 3.96 -5.35 37.24
CA LYS A 528 3.80 -4.15 38.09
C LYS A 528 5.02 -3.95 38.99
#